data_bc1a29eca79cb8446299904c5f55fb8a
#
_entry.id   bc1a29eca79cb8446299904c5f55fb8a
#
_cell.length_a   1.000
_cell.length_b   1.000
_cell.length_c   1.000
_cell.angle_alpha   90.00
_cell.angle_beta   90.00
_cell.angle_gamma   90.00
#
_symmetry.space_group_name_H-M   'P 1'
#
loop_
_entity.id
_entity.type
_entity.pdbx_description
1 polymer ?
#
loop_
_entity_poly.entity_id
_entity_poly.type
_entity_poly.pdbx_seq_one_letter_code
_entity_poly.pdbx_strand_id
1 'polypeptide(L)'
;MATSQPPDERVLHDAAGHAAFLAVEALILTLIDKQILSADEAIEAIELCVATKRQLAEDGKHPQISMTAARMLSVLTNSLQGARPRLTRIAEQQADPGLVREVPNPER
;
A
#
# COMPACT_ATOMS: atom_id res chain seq x y z
N MET A 1 8.40 -11.23 -37.48
CA MET A 1 8.59 -11.41 -36.93
C MET A 1 8.97 -10.91 -36.12
N ALA A 2 9.10 -10.64 -35.67
CA ALA A 2 9.47 -10.34 -35.01
C ALA A 2 9.62 -9.84 -34.20
N THR A 3 9.50 -9.67 -33.74
CA THR A 3 9.28 -9.25 -32.82
C THR A 3 10.03 -9.44 -31.72
N SER A 4 11.09 -9.73 -31.66
CA SER A 4 11.84 -9.91 -30.54
C SER A 4 12.74 -8.79 -30.22
N GLN A 5 12.34 -7.60 -30.51
CA GLN A 5 13.11 -6.46 -30.07
C GLN A 5 13.04 -6.33 -28.58
N PRO A 6 14.15 -6.09 -27.90
CA PRO A 6 14.08 -5.84 -26.46
C PRO A 6 13.37 -4.51 -26.21
N PRO A 7 12.71 -4.39 -25.07
CA PRO A 7 12.09 -3.10 -24.72
C PRO A 7 13.19 -2.05 -24.55
N ASP A 8 12.86 -0.81 -24.84
CA ASP A 8 13.84 0.25 -24.66
C ASP A 8 14.01 0.53 -23.15
N GLU A 9 15.01 1.36 -22.86
CA GLU A 9 15.37 1.61 -21.49
C GLU A 9 14.24 2.22 -20.69
N ARG A 10 13.45 3.08 -21.34
CA ARG A 10 12.35 3.72 -20.64
C ARG A 10 11.33 2.69 -20.19
N VAL A 11 10.99 1.77 -21.08
CA VAL A 11 10.02 0.73 -20.73
C VAL A 11 10.55 -0.14 -19.59
N LEU A 12 11.85 -0.45 -19.63
CA LEU A 12 12.44 -1.25 -18.56
C LEU A 12 12.38 -0.51 -17.23
N HIS A 13 12.68 0.78 -17.23
CA HIS A 13 12.63 1.57 -16.01
C HIS A 13 11.21 1.67 -15.47
N ASP A 14 10.25 1.90 -16.36
CA ASP A 14 8.86 1.98 -15.94
C ASP A 14 8.38 0.66 -15.36
N ALA A 15 8.73 -0.42 -16.02
CA ALA A 15 8.32 -1.75 -15.55
C ALA A 15 8.97 -2.06 -14.21
N ALA A 16 10.24 -1.72 -14.04
CA ALA A 16 10.92 -1.94 -12.77
C ALA A 16 10.28 -1.15 -11.65
N GLY A 17 9.92 0.10 -11.93
CA GLY A 17 9.25 0.93 -10.95
C GLY A 17 7.90 0.39 -10.55
N HIS A 18 7.13 -0.06 -11.53
CA HIS A 18 5.84 -0.69 -11.24
C HIS A 18 6.00 -1.94 -10.40
N ALA A 19 6.95 -2.77 -10.77
CA ALA A 19 7.19 -4.02 -10.04
C ALA A 19 7.61 -3.73 -8.60
N ALA A 20 8.50 -2.76 -8.42
CA ALA A 20 8.96 -2.39 -7.09
C ALA A 20 7.81 -1.84 -6.24
N PHE A 21 6.99 -0.99 -6.84
CA PHE A 21 5.85 -0.41 -6.13
C PHE A 21 4.89 -1.50 -5.66
N LEU A 22 4.56 -2.42 -6.55
CA LEU A 22 3.66 -3.52 -6.20
C LEU A 22 4.26 -4.43 -5.15
N ALA A 23 5.56 -4.69 -5.25
CA ALA A 23 6.23 -5.54 -4.28
C ALA A 23 6.20 -4.91 -2.89
N VAL A 24 6.46 -3.60 -2.82
CA VAL A 24 6.43 -2.90 -1.55
C VAL A 24 5.02 -2.93 -0.97
N GLU A 25 4.03 -2.64 -1.80
CA GLU A 25 2.65 -2.68 -1.33
C GLU A 25 2.28 -4.06 -0.80
N ALA A 26 2.66 -5.10 -1.53
CA ALA A 26 2.36 -6.46 -1.12
C ALA A 26 3.05 -6.81 0.20
N LEU A 27 4.30 -6.38 0.36
CA LEU A 27 5.02 -6.63 1.61
C LEU A 27 4.36 -5.92 2.78
N ILE A 28 3.98 -4.67 2.58
CA ILE A 28 3.34 -3.91 3.65
C ILE A 28 2.01 -4.57 4.04
N LEU A 29 1.21 -4.95 3.06
CA LEU A 29 -0.06 -5.60 3.34
C LEU A 29 0.13 -6.93 4.05
N THR A 30 1.18 -7.66 3.68
CA THR A 30 1.49 -8.91 4.36
C THR A 30 1.87 -8.68 5.81
N LEU A 31 2.65 -7.64 6.08
CA LEU A 31 3.04 -7.32 7.45
C LEU A 31 1.84 -6.90 8.29
N ILE A 32 0.93 -6.16 7.67
CA ILE A 32 -0.31 -5.77 8.34
C ILE A 32 -1.15 -7.02 8.62
N ASP A 33 -1.25 -7.89 7.64
CA ASP A 33 -2.02 -9.12 7.77
C ASP A 33 -1.51 -9.98 8.92
N LYS A 34 -0.20 -10.00 9.12
CA LYS A 34 0.43 -10.78 10.17
C LYS A 34 0.51 -10.02 11.50
N GLN A 35 -0.03 -8.82 11.53
CA GLN A 35 -0.07 -8.01 12.74
C GLN A 35 1.31 -7.62 13.25
N ILE A 36 2.28 -7.57 12.35
CA ILE A 36 3.62 -7.08 12.69
C ILE A 36 3.65 -5.57 12.59
N LEU A 37 2.83 -5.01 11.69
CA LEU A 37 2.80 -3.58 11.42
C LEU A 37 1.34 -3.17 11.32
N SER A 38 0.98 -2.04 11.91
CA SER A 38 -0.38 -1.54 11.75
C SER A 38 -0.45 -0.69 10.47
N ALA A 39 -1.67 -0.54 9.95
CA ALA A 39 -1.86 0.33 8.80
C ALA A 39 -1.43 1.75 9.13
N ASP A 40 -1.73 2.22 10.34
CA ASP A 40 -1.34 3.57 10.75
C ASP A 40 0.17 3.74 10.75
N GLU A 41 0.90 2.74 11.24
CA GLU A 41 2.35 2.81 11.24
C GLU A 41 2.90 2.84 9.82
N ALA A 42 2.32 2.04 8.94
CA ALA A 42 2.76 2.03 7.54
C ALA A 42 2.49 3.37 6.87
N ILE A 43 1.30 3.92 7.10
CA ILE A 43 0.91 5.19 6.51
C ILE A 43 1.82 6.30 7.02
N GLU A 44 2.11 6.30 8.30
CA GLU A 44 3.00 7.31 8.88
C GLU A 44 4.37 7.27 8.24
N ALA A 45 4.91 6.08 8.05
CA ALA A 45 6.22 5.93 7.43
C ALA A 45 6.21 6.44 5.99
N ILE A 46 5.15 6.13 5.24
CA ILE A 46 5.06 6.55 3.85
C ILE A 46 4.86 8.06 3.76
N GLU A 47 4.09 8.64 4.68
CA GLU A 47 3.89 10.08 4.69
C GLU A 47 5.19 10.82 4.94
N LEU A 48 6.07 10.23 5.73
CA LEU A 48 7.39 10.82 5.92
C LEU A 48 8.16 10.82 4.59
N CYS A 49 8.04 9.74 3.82
CA CYS A 49 8.68 9.70 2.51
C CYS A 49 8.08 10.72 1.56
N VAL A 50 6.78 10.92 1.60
CA VAL A 50 6.13 11.94 0.79
C VAL A 50 6.66 13.32 1.13
N ALA A 51 6.75 13.63 2.41
CA ALA A 51 7.27 14.92 2.85
C ALA A 51 8.70 15.13 2.39
N THR A 52 9.51 14.08 2.47
CA THR A 52 10.90 14.16 2.02
C THR A 52 10.98 14.46 0.53
N LYS A 53 10.15 13.79 -0.28
CA LYS A 53 10.18 14.01 -1.71
C LYS A 53 9.69 15.41 -2.07
N ARG A 54 8.70 15.91 -1.36
CA ARG A 54 8.23 17.27 -1.59
C ARG A 54 9.29 18.29 -1.23
N GLN A 55 10.02 18.05 -0.15
CA GLN A 55 11.10 18.94 0.23
C GLN A 55 12.20 18.95 -0.83
N LEU A 56 12.55 17.78 -1.36
CA LEU A 56 13.54 17.70 -2.41
C LEU A 56 13.10 18.48 -3.66
N ALA A 57 11.82 18.41 -3.99
CA ALA A 57 11.29 19.14 -5.13
C ALA A 57 11.40 20.64 -4.89
N GLU A 58 11.07 21.09 -3.68
CA GLU A 58 11.17 22.51 -3.34
C GLU A 58 12.59 22.99 -3.36
N ASP A 59 13.53 22.14 -3.02
CA ASP A 59 14.95 22.47 -3.06
C ASP A 59 15.51 22.43 -4.48
N GLY A 60 14.68 22.12 -5.46
CA GLY A 60 15.12 22.11 -6.85
C GLY A 60 15.85 20.86 -7.26
N LYS A 61 15.78 19.80 -6.47
CA LYS A 61 16.47 18.55 -6.78
C LYS A 61 15.52 17.62 -7.49
N HIS A 62 15.70 17.52 -8.80
CA HIS A 62 14.84 16.67 -9.64
C HIS A 62 13.37 16.91 -9.34
N PRO A 63 12.91 18.16 -9.46
CA PRO A 63 11.56 18.49 -8.94
C PRO A 63 10.44 17.69 -9.57
N GLN A 64 10.54 17.40 -10.86
CA GLN A 64 9.49 16.66 -11.53
C GLN A 64 9.45 15.23 -11.04
N ILE A 65 10.62 14.61 -10.92
CA ILE A 65 10.69 13.22 -10.43
C ILE A 65 10.24 13.16 -8.99
N SER A 66 10.68 14.11 -8.18
CA SER A 66 10.34 14.09 -6.75
C SER A 66 8.85 14.31 -6.52
N MET A 67 8.22 15.20 -7.27
CA MET A 67 6.78 15.42 -7.12
C MET A 67 5.98 14.23 -7.61
N THR A 68 6.43 13.62 -8.70
CA THR A 68 5.75 12.43 -9.21
C THR A 68 5.86 11.29 -8.21
N ALA A 69 7.04 11.11 -7.61
CA ALA A 69 7.23 10.10 -6.59
C ALA A 69 6.33 10.36 -5.39
N ALA A 70 6.20 11.63 -4.97
CA ALA A 70 5.33 11.98 -3.86
C ALA A 70 3.89 11.60 -4.16
N ARG A 71 3.44 11.84 -5.38
CA ARG A 71 2.07 11.47 -5.77
C ARG A 71 1.85 9.97 -5.72
N MET A 72 2.84 9.22 -6.23
CA MET A 72 2.73 7.77 -6.21
C MET A 72 2.66 7.23 -4.79
N LEU A 73 3.47 7.80 -3.91
CA LEU A 73 3.46 7.39 -2.51
C LEU A 73 2.14 7.76 -1.84
N SER A 74 1.53 8.87 -2.23
CA SER A 74 0.23 9.24 -1.70
C SER A 74 -0.85 8.26 -2.15
N VAL A 75 -0.76 7.75 -3.37
CA VAL A 75 -1.68 6.72 -3.83
C VAL A 75 -1.53 5.47 -2.97
N LEU A 76 -0.29 5.10 -2.64
CA LEU A 76 -0.06 3.96 -1.79
C LEU A 76 -0.66 4.19 -0.40
N THR A 77 -0.49 5.38 0.16
CA THR A 77 -1.10 5.71 1.43
C THR A 77 -2.62 5.52 1.38
N ASN A 78 -3.24 6.01 0.32
CA ASN A 78 -4.68 5.85 0.18
C ASN A 78 -5.11 4.40 0.13
N SER A 79 -4.33 3.57 -0.55
CA SER A 79 -4.71 2.16 -0.66
C SER A 79 -4.50 1.42 0.66
N LEU A 80 -3.67 1.94 1.55
CA LEU A 80 -3.45 1.30 2.84
C LEU A 80 -4.42 1.75 3.91
N GLN A 81 -5.22 2.79 3.66
CA GLN A 81 -6.02 3.36 4.72
C GLN A 81 -7.07 2.43 5.27
N GLY A 82 -7.58 1.53 4.48
CA GLY A 82 -8.54 0.56 4.97
C GLY A 82 -7.94 -0.78 5.31
N ALA A 83 -6.62 -0.92 5.24
CA ALA A 83 -6.00 -2.22 5.42
C ALA A 83 -6.05 -2.65 6.88
N ARG A 84 -6.37 -3.92 7.07
CA ARG A 84 -6.46 -4.50 8.40
C ARG A 84 -5.97 -5.93 8.35
N PRO A 85 -5.54 -6.47 9.50
CA PRO A 85 -5.11 -7.88 9.52
C PRO A 85 -6.22 -8.79 9.01
N ARG A 86 -5.82 -9.87 8.39
CA ARG A 86 -6.78 -10.81 7.83
C ARG A 86 -7.74 -11.32 8.88
N LEU A 87 -7.24 -11.63 10.05
CA LEU A 87 -8.08 -12.14 11.12
C LEU A 87 -9.12 -11.12 11.54
N THR A 88 -8.73 -9.85 11.59
CA THR A 88 -9.66 -8.79 11.92
C THR A 88 -10.75 -8.68 10.86
N ARG A 89 -10.35 -8.75 9.59
CA ARG A 89 -11.33 -8.67 8.50
C ARG A 89 -12.32 -9.82 8.56
N ILE A 90 -11.82 -11.01 8.84
CA ILE A 90 -12.70 -12.18 8.95
C ILE A 90 -13.65 -12.00 10.10
N ALA A 91 -13.15 -11.54 11.23
CA ALA A 91 -13.99 -11.33 12.39
C ALA A 91 -15.07 -10.31 12.11
N GLU A 92 -14.73 -9.23 11.40
CA GLU A 92 -15.72 -8.22 11.07
C GLU A 92 -16.77 -8.75 10.12
N GLN A 93 -16.37 -9.59 9.19
CA GLN A 93 -17.34 -10.19 8.29
C GLN A 93 -18.26 -11.13 9.00
N GLN A 94 -17.76 -11.84 9.98
CA GLN A 94 -18.55 -12.77 10.75
C GLN A 94 -19.36 -12.09 11.83
N ALA A 95 -19.06 -10.86 12.11
CA ALA A 95 -19.76 -10.10 13.12
C ALA A 95 -20.92 -9.31 12.52
N ASP A 96 -21.49 -9.81 11.43
CA ASP A 96 -22.69 -9.24 10.88
C ASP A 96 -23.70 -9.11 12.01
N PRO A 97 -24.38 -7.97 12.11
CA PRO A 97 -25.35 -7.79 13.19
C PRO A 97 -26.37 -8.90 13.32
N GLY A 98 -26.77 -9.47 12.21
CA GLY A 98 -27.69 -10.58 12.29
C GLY A 98 -27.09 -11.80 12.93
N LEU A 99 -25.80 -12.04 12.66
CA LEU A 99 -25.13 -13.18 13.23
C LEU A 99 -24.82 -12.97 14.70
N VAL A 100 -24.47 -11.76 15.06
CA VAL A 100 -24.15 -11.48 16.45
C VAL A 100 -25.33 -11.80 17.34
N ARG A 101 -26.50 -11.43 16.90
CA ARG A 101 -27.67 -11.69 17.69
C ARG A 101 -28.03 -13.16 17.75
N GLU A 102 -27.49 -13.91 16.81
CA GLU A 102 -27.74 -15.33 16.79
C GLU A 102 -26.88 -16.10 17.75
N VAL A 103 -25.91 -15.45 18.32
CA VAL A 103 -25.03 -16.12 19.26
C VAL A 103 -25.90 -16.64 20.38
N PRO A 104 -25.92 -17.95 20.59
CA PRO A 104 -26.79 -18.48 21.59
C PRO A 104 -26.34 -18.07 22.96
N ASN A 105 -27.31 -17.95 23.78
CA ASN A 105 -27.07 -17.76 25.17
C ASN A 105 -26.42 -19.02 25.71
N PRO A 106 -25.31 -18.91 26.39
CA PRO A 106 -24.63 -20.10 26.89
C PRO A 106 -25.48 -20.90 27.86
N GLU A 107 -26.46 -20.29 28.41
CA GLU A 107 -27.33 -21.02 29.34
C GLU A 107 -28.33 -21.86 28.72
N ARG A 108 -28.46 -21.84 27.43
CA ARG A 108 -29.42 -22.71 26.78
C ARG A 108 -28.95 -24.10 26.56
#